data_dc78c736d69396f7b20288c856fc1953
#
_entry.id   dc78c736d69396f7b20288c856fc1953
#
_cell.length_a   1.000
_cell.length_b   1.000
_cell.length_c   1.000
_cell.angle_alpha   90.00
_cell.angle_beta   90.00
_cell.angle_gamma   90.00
#
_symmetry.space_group_name_H-M   'P 1'
#
loop_
_entity.id
_entity.type
_entity.pdbx_description
1 polymer ?
#
loop_
_entity_poly.entity_id
_entity_poly.type
_entity_poly.pdbx_seq_one_letter_code
_entity_poly.pdbx_strand_id
1 'polypeptide(L)'
;MVVRSLFEVKFRENMPEGSFITTLTAEDEDGDSLLYEILSDHLKQLFSLDPESGHLSSLRVLDREETESYVIPISVTDGGGRNGFATIKLSLADENDNSPFFPVSEYKANIKSNLSVGASVLKVTAEDRDKGKNKLVSYEIYETESSGVGDVFSINPDNGQISLRKTATGLENQVYQFFVRASDTGREPLYADVPVEILILSDLDQPPQFEEHEQFYFISEGSSVGQTVTTLRVRHRETDSGHIRYKISSTQYLAEDALFSVDQTGRVLLSNTLDRETEPVHKLIISAETDSSPGKQ
;
A
#
# COMPACT_ATOMS: atom_id res chain seq x y z
N MET A 1 -35.64 -2.51 -34.75
CA MET A 1 -35.04 -2.69 -33.38
C MET A 1 -34.24 -1.47 -33.00
N VAL A 2 -34.54 -0.85 -31.87
CA VAL A 2 -33.78 0.26 -31.29
C VAL A 2 -33.10 -0.27 -30.00
N VAL A 3 -31.78 -0.32 -29.98
CA VAL A 3 -31.01 -0.75 -28.83
C VAL A 3 -30.29 0.46 -28.24
N ARG A 4 -30.42 0.70 -26.94
CA ARG A 4 -29.59 1.65 -26.24
C ARG A 4 -28.13 1.15 -26.32
N SER A 5 -27.25 1.89 -26.99
CA SER A 5 -25.89 1.43 -27.32
C SER A 5 -24.95 1.38 -26.14
N LEU A 6 -25.26 2.06 -25.03
CA LEU A 6 -24.41 2.11 -23.82
C LEU A 6 -25.28 2.09 -22.56
N PHE A 7 -24.97 1.17 -21.66
CA PHE A 7 -25.50 1.09 -20.29
C PHE A 7 -24.36 1.33 -19.30
N GLU A 8 -24.50 2.32 -18.44
CA GLU A 8 -23.58 2.55 -17.33
C GLU A 8 -24.27 2.05 -16.05
N VAL A 9 -23.65 1.07 -15.41
CA VAL A 9 -24.20 0.40 -14.22
C VAL A 9 -23.16 0.47 -13.11
N LYS A 10 -23.61 0.76 -11.89
CA LYS A 10 -22.81 0.61 -10.68
C LYS A 10 -23.31 -0.59 -9.90
N PHE A 11 -22.40 -1.42 -9.48
CA PHE A 11 -22.66 -2.62 -8.70
C PHE A 11 -21.72 -2.66 -7.50
N ARG A 12 -22.19 -3.07 -6.34
CA ARG A 12 -21.34 -3.19 -5.16
C ARG A 12 -20.42 -4.40 -5.32
N GLU A 13 -19.17 -4.24 -4.95
CA GLU A 13 -18.28 -5.38 -4.81
C GLU A 13 -18.72 -6.29 -3.66
N ASN A 14 -18.09 -7.45 -3.53
CA ASN A 14 -18.35 -8.42 -2.46
C ASN A 14 -19.79 -8.92 -2.36
N MET A 15 -20.61 -8.65 -3.38
CA MET A 15 -21.95 -9.22 -3.43
C MET A 15 -21.87 -10.73 -3.71
N PRO A 16 -22.76 -11.53 -3.10
CA PRO A 16 -22.78 -12.97 -3.30
C PRO A 16 -22.96 -13.36 -4.78
N GLU A 17 -22.46 -14.55 -5.12
CA GLU A 17 -22.73 -15.19 -6.41
C GLU A 17 -24.26 -15.24 -6.67
N GLY A 18 -24.67 -15.02 -7.92
CA GLY A 18 -26.07 -14.93 -8.33
C GLY A 18 -26.71 -13.57 -8.09
N SER A 19 -25.98 -12.59 -7.56
CA SER A 19 -26.54 -11.26 -7.30
C SER A 19 -26.97 -10.57 -8.59
N PHE A 20 -28.18 -10.03 -8.58
CA PHE A 20 -28.75 -9.26 -9.68
C PHE A 20 -28.02 -7.93 -9.88
N ILE A 21 -27.63 -7.64 -11.11
CA ILE A 21 -26.89 -6.42 -11.48
C ILE A 21 -27.83 -5.40 -12.14
N THR A 22 -28.45 -5.80 -13.23
CA THR A 22 -29.37 -4.93 -14.02
C THR A 22 -30.23 -5.75 -14.98
N THR A 23 -31.23 -5.09 -15.58
CA THR A 23 -32.01 -5.63 -16.70
C THR A 23 -31.72 -4.81 -17.93
N LEU A 24 -31.38 -5.49 -19.01
CA LEU A 24 -31.27 -4.89 -20.33
C LEU A 24 -32.65 -4.80 -20.97
N THR A 25 -32.91 -3.68 -21.62
CA THR A 25 -34.13 -3.47 -22.39
C THR A 25 -33.78 -3.02 -23.81
N ALA A 26 -34.40 -3.65 -24.79
CA ALA A 26 -34.37 -3.24 -26.17
C ALA A 26 -35.81 -3.22 -26.70
N GLU A 27 -36.05 -2.44 -27.74
CA GLU A 27 -37.36 -2.34 -28.37
C GLU A 27 -37.26 -2.80 -29.83
N ASP A 28 -38.24 -3.55 -30.26
CA ASP A 28 -38.43 -3.95 -31.65
C ASP A 28 -39.74 -3.37 -32.18
N GLU A 29 -39.70 -2.74 -33.36
CA GLU A 29 -40.88 -2.08 -33.97
C GLU A 29 -41.93 -3.08 -34.41
N ASP A 30 -41.52 -4.30 -34.76
CA ASP A 30 -42.40 -5.38 -35.23
C ASP A 30 -42.98 -6.17 -34.03
N GLY A 31 -42.48 -5.91 -32.79
CA GLY A 31 -42.95 -6.56 -31.56
C GLY A 31 -42.45 -7.99 -31.40
N ASP A 32 -41.39 -8.35 -32.08
CA ASP A 32 -40.75 -9.67 -32.00
C ASP A 32 -40.14 -9.92 -30.63
N SER A 33 -40.04 -11.20 -30.26
CA SER A 33 -39.26 -11.60 -29.07
C SER A 33 -37.77 -11.32 -29.29
N LEU A 34 -37.13 -10.80 -28.26
CA LEU A 34 -35.70 -10.44 -28.30
C LEU A 34 -34.90 -11.44 -27.47
N LEU A 35 -33.73 -11.86 -28.00
CA LEU A 35 -32.79 -12.72 -27.31
C LEU A 35 -31.48 -11.99 -27.06
N TYR A 36 -31.03 -12.00 -25.82
CA TYR A 36 -29.83 -11.33 -25.34
C TYR A 36 -28.67 -12.30 -25.18
N GLU A 37 -27.46 -11.91 -25.57
CA GLU A 37 -26.25 -12.73 -25.41
C GLU A 37 -25.02 -11.86 -25.09
N ILE A 38 -24.17 -12.33 -24.14
CA ILE A 38 -22.83 -11.79 -23.92
C ILE A 38 -21.91 -12.30 -25.03
N LEU A 39 -21.19 -11.39 -25.72
CA LEU A 39 -20.34 -11.77 -26.84
C LEU A 39 -18.97 -12.30 -26.45
N SER A 40 -18.53 -12.09 -25.19
CA SER A 40 -17.22 -12.49 -24.71
C SER A 40 -17.30 -13.76 -23.89
N ASP A 41 -16.64 -14.84 -24.32
CA ASP A 41 -16.60 -16.12 -23.60
C ASP A 41 -15.93 -16.01 -22.23
N HIS A 42 -14.95 -15.12 -22.07
CA HIS A 42 -14.32 -14.84 -20.77
C HIS A 42 -15.35 -14.22 -19.81
N LEU A 43 -16.13 -13.27 -20.26
CA LEU A 43 -17.13 -12.60 -19.42
C LEU A 43 -18.36 -13.49 -19.11
N LYS A 44 -18.66 -14.48 -19.94
CA LYS A 44 -19.67 -15.52 -19.66
C LYS A 44 -19.29 -16.39 -18.42
N GLN A 45 -18.02 -16.38 -18.02
CA GLN A 45 -17.57 -17.07 -16.78
C GLN A 45 -17.77 -16.22 -15.53
N LEU A 46 -17.95 -14.92 -15.69
CA LEU A 46 -18.13 -13.95 -14.61
C LEU A 46 -19.57 -13.49 -14.46
N PHE A 47 -20.32 -13.49 -15.58
CA PHE A 47 -21.68 -12.96 -15.64
C PHE A 47 -22.63 -13.94 -16.33
N SER A 48 -23.84 -14.01 -15.81
CA SER A 48 -24.96 -14.69 -16.43
C SER A 48 -25.95 -13.64 -17.01
N LEU A 49 -26.33 -13.82 -18.24
CA LEU A 49 -27.36 -13.01 -18.89
C LEU A 49 -28.50 -13.94 -19.29
N ASP A 50 -29.66 -13.74 -18.69
CA ASP A 50 -30.87 -14.47 -19.11
C ASP A 50 -31.27 -14.01 -20.49
N PRO A 51 -31.38 -14.95 -21.50
CA PRO A 51 -31.57 -14.59 -22.89
C PRO A 51 -32.94 -14.00 -23.20
N GLU A 52 -33.95 -14.28 -22.40
CA GLU A 52 -35.32 -13.81 -22.66
C GLU A 52 -35.65 -12.53 -21.89
N SER A 53 -35.28 -12.48 -20.61
CA SER A 53 -35.61 -11.36 -19.74
C SER A 53 -34.56 -10.24 -19.75
N GLY A 54 -33.36 -10.48 -20.31
CA GLY A 54 -32.24 -9.54 -20.27
C GLY A 54 -31.69 -9.28 -18.86
N HIS A 55 -31.98 -10.15 -17.88
CA HIS A 55 -31.46 -10.04 -16.52
C HIS A 55 -29.99 -10.43 -16.48
N LEU A 56 -29.13 -9.49 -16.08
CA LEU A 56 -27.71 -9.70 -15.85
C LEU A 56 -27.45 -9.93 -14.36
N SER A 57 -26.73 -11.01 -14.05
CA SER A 57 -26.32 -11.37 -12.69
C SER A 57 -24.84 -11.74 -12.64
N SER A 58 -24.21 -11.63 -11.47
CA SER A 58 -22.84 -12.09 -11.26
C SER A 58 -22.80 -13.61 -11.05
N LEU A 59 -21.81 -14.30 -11.63
CA LEU A 59 -21.54 -15.72 -11.39
C LEU A 59 -20.45 -15.94 -10.33
N ARG A 60 -19.83 -14.85 -9.85
CA ARG A 60 -18.80 -14.89 -8.82
C ARG A 60 -18.92 -13.64 -7.96
N VAL A 61 -18.29 -13.69 -6.80
CA VAL A 61 -18.00 -12.49 -6.03
C VAL A 61 -17.01 -11.65 -6.84
N LEU A 62 -17.31 -10.38 -7.04
CA LEU A 62 -16.48 -9.44 -7.79
C LEU A 62 -15.74 -8.56 -6.78
N ASP A 63 -14.46 -8.37 -7.02
CA ASP A 63 -13.51 -7.63 -6.18
C ASP A 63 -12.99 -6.42 -6.99
N ARG A 64 -13.18 -5.21 -6.46
CA ARG A 64 -12.78 -3.97 -7.11
C ARG A 64 -11.26 -3.81 -7.13
N GLU A 65 -10.58 -4.34 -6.12
CA GLU A 65 -9.13 -4.30 -6.01
C GLU A 65 -8.46 -5.17 -7.08
N GLU A 66 -9.16 -6.22 -7.55
CA GLU A 66 -8.73 -7.02 -8.69
C GLU A 66 -9.14 -6.37 -10.02
N THR A 67 -10.40 -5.92 -10.12
CA THR A 67 -10.92 -5.33 -11.36
C THR A 67 -11.96 -4.25 -11.08
N GLU A 68 -11.59 -2.99 -11.24
CA GLU A 68 -12.44 -1.82 -10.94
C GLU A 68 -13.69 -1.71 -11.82
N SER A 69 -13.62 -2.21 -13.06
CA SER A 69 -14.74 -2.12 -14.00
C SER A 69 -14.69 -3.16 -15.11
N TYR A 70 -15.84 -3.48 -15.65
CA TYR A 70 -16.01 -4.41 -16.77
C TYR A 70 -16.69 -3.73 -17.93
N VAL A 71 -16.26 -4.05 -19.15
CA VAL A 71 -16.90 -3.65 -20.41
C VAL A 71 -17.48 -4.89 -21.04
N ILE A 72 -18.80 -5.04 -21.00
CA ILE A 72 -19.51 -6.26 -21.40
C ILE A 72 -20.23 -6.00 -22.75
N PRO A 73 -19.72 -6.54 -23.86
CA PRO A 73 -20.38 -6.44 -25.16
C PRO A 73 -21.53 -7.42 -25.22
N ILE A 74 -22.70 -6.91 -25.68
CA ILE A 74 -23.97 -7.65 -25.75
C ILE A 74 -24.47 -7.63 -27.19
N SER A 75 -24.99 -8.74 -27.66
CA SER A 75 -25.89 -8.79 -28.84
C SER A 75 -27.34 -8.98 -28.43
N VAL A 76 -28.21 -8.44 -29.20
CA VAL A 76 -29.66 -8.65 -29.11
C VAL A 76 -30.15 -9.09 -30.48
N THR A 77 -30.81 -10.25 -30.57
CA THR A 77 -31.32 -10.83 -31.81
C THR A 77 -32.82 -10.86 -31.75
N ASP A 78 -33.49 -10.38 -32.82
CA ASP A 78 -34.95 -10.47 -32.97
C ASP A 78 -35.40 -11.80 -33.59
N GLY A 79 -36.72 -12.03 -33.65
CA GLY A 79 -37.33 -13.23 -34.25
C GLY A 79 -37.05 -13.40 -35.74
N GLY A 80 -36.66 -12.33 -36.43
CA GLY A 80 -36.23 -12.31 -37.84
C GLY A 80 -34.75 -12.59 -38.06
N GLY A 81 -33.94 -12.78 -36.97
CA GLY A 81 -32.51 -13.01 -37.03
C GLY A 81 -31.64 -11.75 -37.25
N ARG A 82 -32.22 -10.55 -37.08
CA ARG A 82 -31.46 -9.29 -37.13
C ARG A 82 -30.81 -9.02 -35.78
N ASN A 83 -29.55 -8.53 -35.81
CA ASN A 83 -28.74 -8.28 -34.60
C ASN A 83 -28.60 -6.79 -34.33
N GLY A 84 -28.78 -6.40 -33.07
CA GLY A 84 -28.36 -5.14 -32.50
C GLY A 84 -27.25 -5.37 -31.48
N PHE A 85 -26.44 -4.32 -31.19
CA PHE A 85 -25.32 -4.42 -30.29
C PHE A 85 -25.39 -3.33 -29.23
N ALA A 86 -25.00 -3.68 -28.01
CA ALA A 86 -24.89 -2.77 -26.88
C ALA A 86 -23.64 -3.08 -26.08
N THR A 87 -23.28 -2.14 -25.24
CA THR A 87 -22.16 -2.30 -24.28
C THR A 87 -22.64 -1.92 -22.91
N ILE A 88 -22.35 -2.77 -21.92
CA ILE A 88 -22.50 -2.45 -20.50
C ILE A 88 -21.13 -2.03 -19.97
N LYS A 89 -21.06 -0.83 -19.41
CA LYS A 89 -19.95 -0.41 -18.53
C LYS A 89 -20.39 -0.63 -17.09
N LEU A 90 -19.91 -1.70 -16.49
CA LEU A 90 -20.14 -2.03 -15.11
C LEU A 90 -18.96 -1.52 -14.27
N SER A 91 -19.23 -0.60 -13.36
CA SER A 91 -18.24 -0.11 -12.39
C SER A 91 -18.54 -0.69 -11.03
N LEU A 92 -17.53 -1.22 -10.34
CA LEU A 92 -17.68 -1.70 -8.99
C LEU A 92 -17.65 -0.52 -8.00
N ALA A 93 -18.62 -0.51 -7.10
CA ALA A 93 -18.67 0.44 -5.99
C ALA A 93 -17.90 -0.15 -4.82
N ASP A 94 -17.04 0.68 -4.27
CA ASP A 94 -16.13 0.38 -3.19
C ASP A 94 -16.86 0.03 -1.88
N GLU A 95 -16.40 -1.01 -1.20
CA GLU A 95 -16.75 -1.37 0.17
C GLU A 95 -15.48 -1.24 1.03
N ASN A 96 -15.65 -1.04 2.33
CA ASN A 96 -14.52 -0.93 3.27
C ASN A 96 -14.11 -2.33 3.73
N ASP A 97 -13.39 -3.06 2.92
CA ASP A 97 -13.01 -4.45 3.15
C ASP A 97 -11.49 -4.67 3.25
N ASN A 98 -10.71 -3.64 2.96
CA ASN A 98 -9.27 -3.63 3.16
C ASN A 98 -8.89 -2.79 4.39
N SER A 99 -8.08 -3.38 5.27
CA SER A 99 -7.47 -2.62 6.35
C SER A 99 -6.26 -1.84 5.84
N PRO A 100 -5.97 -0.66 6.39
CA PRO A 100 -4.69 -0.01 6.18
C PRO A 100 -3.54 -0.97 6.49
N PHE A 101 -2.44 -0.88 5.76
CA PHE A 101 -1.24 -1.68 6.03
C PHE A 101 0.01 -0.82 6.02
N PHE A 102 0.96 -1.16 6.88
CA PHE A 102 2.26 -0.52 6.90
C PHE A 102 3.24 -1.29 6.01
N PRO A 103 4.00 -0.62 5.12
CA PRO A 103 4.96 -1.29 4.24
C PRO A 103 6.20 -1.83 4.99
N VAL A 104 6.32 -1.52 6.28
CA VAL A 104 7.39 -1.99 7.16
C VAL A 104 6.82 -2.61 8.43
N SER A 105 7.52 -3.58 8.99
CA SER A 105 7.09 -4.28 10.21
C SER A 105 7.35 -3.50 11.50
N GLU A 106 8.22 -2.50 11.48
CA GLU A 106 8.57 -1.65 12.60
C GLU A 106 9.16 -0.33 12.14
N TYR A 107 9.06 0.72 12.96
CA TYR A 107 9.74 1.99 12.79
C TYR A 107 10.70 2.24 13.95
N LYS A 108 11.93 2.66 13.62
CA LYS A 108 12.93 3.02 14.64
C LYS A 108 13.52 4.38 14.35
N ALA A 109 13.71 5.17 15.41
CA ALA A 109 14.40 6.45 15.31
C ALA A 109 15.32 6.66 16.51
N ASN A 110 16.45 7.32 16.24
CA ASN A 110 17.33 7.85 17.25
C ASN A 110 17.29 9.38 17.16
N ILE A 111 16.99 10.04 18.27
CA ILE A 111 16.92 11.49 18.34
C ILE A 111 17.86 12.03 19.39
N LYS A 112 18.30 13.28 19.22
CA LYS A 112 19.11 13.96 20.20
C LYS A 112 18.25 14.58 21.31
N SER A 113 18.77 14.57 22.52
CA SER A 113 18.09 15.18 23.68
C SER A 113 17.94 16.70 23.58
N ASN A 114 18.75 17.37 22.76
CA ASN A 114 18.70 18.83 22.56
C ASN A 114 17.70 19.29 21.46
N LEU A 115 16.93 18.39 20.87
CA LEU A 115 15.92 18.78 19.89
C LEU A 115 14.86 19.67 20.52
N SER A 116 14.44 20.68 19.75
CA SER A 116 13.40 21.62 20.16
C SER A 116 12.03 20.97 20.19
N VAL A 117 11.14 21.48 21.03
CA VAL A 117 9.72 21.15 21.00
C VAL A 117 9.15 21.42 19.60
N GLY A 118 8.34 20.50 19.09
CA GLY A 118 7.81 20.52 17.73
C GLY A 118 8.75 19.94 16.67
N ALA A 119 10.00 19.58 17.05
CA ALA A 119 10.89 18.94 16.09
C ALA A 119 10.32 17.62 15.57
N SER A 120 10.46 17.41 14.27
CA SER A 120 10.09 16.18 13.58
C SER A 120 11.02 15.04 14.03
N VAL A 121 10.45 13.92 14.44
CA VAL A 121 11.18 12.74 14.93
C VAL A 121 11.25 11.69 13.84
N LEU A 122 10.08 11.27 13.38
CA LEU A 122 9.97 10.25 12.34
C LEU A 122 8.59 10.35 11.68
N LYS A 123 8.46 9.84 10.48
CA LYS A 123 7.18 9.74 9.78
C LYS A 123 6.82 8.28 9.56
N VAL A 124 5.62 7.90 9.99
CA VAL A 124 5.01 6.61 9.66
C VAL A 124 4.09 6.78 8.47
N THR A 125 3.96 5.76 7.65
CA THR A 125 3.07 5.79 6.48
C THR A 125 2.39 4.44 6.36
N ALA A 126 1.08 4.45 6.26
CA ALA A 126 0.25 3.29 5.91
C ALA A 126 -0.42 3.55 4.57
N GLU A 127 -0.73 2.48 3.88
CA GLU A 127 -1.46 2.47 2.60
C GLU A 127 -2.74 1.69 2.75
N ASP A 128 -3.75 2.06 1.96
CA ASP A 128 -5.04 1.39 1.89
C ASP A 128 -5.43 1.17 0.44
N ARG A 129 -5.99 0.01 0.14
CA ARG A 129 -6.36 -0.40 -1.23
C ARG A 129 -7.73 0.08 -1.63
N ASP A 130 -8.59 0.43 -0.67
CA ASP A 130 -9.93 0.91 -0.91
C ASP A 130 -9.95 2.25 -1.66
N LYS A 131 -11.11 2.85 -1.84
CA LYS A 131 -11.30 4.09 -2.58
C LYS A 131 -11.99 5.16 -1.74
N GLY A 132 -11.73 6.40 -2.11
CA GLY A 132 -12.43 7.54 -1.50
C GLY A 132 -12.15 7.67 0.00
N LYS A 133 -13.20 7.65 0.83
CA LYS A 133 -13.08 7.77 2.29
C LYS A 133 -12.49 6.51 2.93
N ASN A 134 -12.79 5.35 2.39
CA ASN A 134 -12.30 4.07 2.90
C ASN A 134 -10.77 3.98 2.79
N LYS A 135 -10.17 4.65 1.78
CA LYS A 135 -8.71 4.76 1.59
C LYS A 135 -8.01 5.78 2.48
N LEU A 136 -8.73 6.78 2.99
CA LEU A 136 -8.11 7.87 3.76
C LEU A 136 -7.72 7.37 5.14
N VAL A 137 -6.42 7.43 5.45
CA VAL A 137 -5.86 6.92 6.69
C VAL A 137 -5.64 8.05 7.69
N SER A 138 -6.06 7.82 8.93
CA SER A 138 -5.78 8.66 10.09
C SER A 138 -4.88 7.93 11.07
N TYR A 139 -3.94 8.64 11.68
CA TYR A 139 -2.93 8.08 12.57
C TYR A 139 -3.11 8.52 14.00
N GLU A 140 -2.90 7.58 14.94
CA GLU A 140 -2.85 7.90 16.37
C GLU A 140 -1.73 7.10 17.07
N ILE A 141 -1.22 7.67 18.17
CA ILE A 141 -0.36 6.91 19.08
C ILE A 141 -1.28 6.04 19.92
N TYR A 142 -1.11 4.72 19.80
CA TYR A 142 -1.86 3.74 20.57
C TYR A 142 -0.97 3.18 21.68
N GLU A 143 -1.36 3.43 22.92
CA GLU A 143 -0.65 2.97 24.11
C GLU A 143 -1.42 1.80 24.73
N THR A 144 -0.73 0.69 24.97
CA THR A 144 -1.32 -0.47 25.68
C THR A 144 -1.32 -0.31 27.19
N GLU A 145 -0.46 0.58 27.72
CA GLU A 145 -0.35 0.94 29.12
C GLU A 145 0.04 2.43 29.23
N SER A 146 -0.10 3.03 30.42
CA SER A 146 0.27 4.43 30.67
C SER A 146 1.81 4.63 30.61
N SER A 147 2.36 4.57 29.42
CA SER A 147 3.82 4.65 29.17
C SER A 147 4.34 6.08 29.22
N GLY A 148 3.45 7.09 29.25
CA GLY A 148 3.81 8.51 29.17
C GLY A 148 4.36 8.94 27.80
N VAL A 149 4.20 8.13 26.78
CA VAL A 149 4.64 8.44 25.41
C VAL A 149 3.93 9.68 24.89
N GLY A 150 2.62 9.79 25.11
CA GLY A 150 1.80 10.95 24.71
C GLY A 150 2.21 12.26 25.37
N ASP A 151 2.95 12.23 26.49
CA ASP A 151 3.55 13.42 27.10
C ASP A 151 4.79 13.91 26.36
N VAL A 152 5.52 13.01 25.72
CA VAL A 152 6.79 13.29 25.05
C VAL A 152 6.61 13.47 23.54
N PHE A 153 5.75 12.67 22.92
CA PHE A 153 5.54 12.64 21.48
C PHE A 153 4.08 12.96 21.12
N SER A 154 3.90 13.45 19.92
CA SER A 154 2.59 13.60 19.27
C SER A 154 2.70 13.10 17.84
N ILE A 155 1.60 12.64 17.29
CA ILE A 155 1.49 12.30 15.88
C ILE A 155 0.50 13.23 15.20
N ASN A 156 0.81 13.64 13.98
CA ASN A 156 -0.14 14.34 13.14
C ASN A 156 -1.09 13.29 12.52
N PRO A 157 -2.40 13.38 12.76
CA PRO A 157 -3.36 12.36 12.32
C PRO A 157 -3.48 12.27 10.79
N ASP A 158 -3.19 13.34 10.05
CA ASP A 158 -3.41 13.36 8.61
C ASP A 158 -2.22 12.84 7.81
N ASN A 159 -1.01 12.88 8.38
CA ASN A 159 0.20 12.58 7.62
C ASN A 159 1.19 11.64 8.33
N GLY A 160 0.88 11.18 9.54
CA GLY A 160 1.71 10.24 10.30
C GLY A 160 3.04 10.82 10.82
N GLN A 161 3.21 12.15 10.84
CA GLN A 161 4.41 12.79 11.36
C GLN A 161 4.45 12.76 12.88
N ILE A 162 5.42 12.07 13.47
CA ILE A 162 5.69 12.07 14.90
C ILE A 162 6.63 13.23 15.22
N SER A 163 6.29 13.99 16.26
CA SER A 163 7.01 15.19 16.70
C SER A 163 7.13 15.24 18.21
N LEU A 164 8.15 15.94 18.72
CA LEU A 164 8.32 16.18 20.15
C LEU A 164 7.28 17.16 20.70
N ARG A 165 6.58 16.79 21.78
CA ARG A 165 5.67 17.67 22.55
C ARG A 165 6.37 18.44 23.65
N LYS A 166 7.43 17.88 24.22
CA LYS A 166 8.25 18.52 25.25
C LYS A 166 9.74 18.34 24.94
N THR A 167 10.59 19.10 25.64
CA THR A 167 12.04 18.93 25.54
C THR A 167 12.45 17.50 25.90
N ALA A 168 13.38 16.93 25.16
CA ALA A 168 13.97 15.63 25.43
C ALA A 168 15.17 15.70 26.38
N THR A 169 15.57 16.91 26.84
CA THR A 169 16.62 17.11 27.81
C THR A 169 16.23 16.46 29.14
N GLY A 170 17.13 15.66 29.69
CA GLY A 170 16.89 14.85 30.90
C GLY A 170 16.24 13.48 30.64
N LEU A 171 16.02 13.14 29.37
CA LEU A 171 15.47 11.85 28.92
C LEU A 171 16.51 11.03 28.14
N GLU A 172 17.79 11.39 28.27
CA GLU A 172 18.90 10.72 27.57
C GLU A 172 18.95 9.23 27.92
N ASN A 173 19.25 8.41 26.91
CA ASN A 173 19.31 6.95 26.97
C ASN A 173 17.96 6.26 27.28
N GLN A 174 16.86 7.00 27.27
CA GLN A 174 15.53 6.40 27.37
C GLN A 174 15.09 5.87 26.02
N VAL A 175 14.49 4.67 26.04
CA VAL A 175 13.85 4.03 24.91
C VAL A 175 12.34 4.11 25.10
N TYR A 176 11.64 4.68 24.12
CA TYR A 176 10.19 4.73 24.07
C TYR A 176 9.69 3.70 23.04
N GLN A 177 8.91 2.75 23.51
CA GLN A 177 8.27 1.74 22.68
C GLN A 177 6.75 1.89 22.77
N PHE A 178 6.10 2.00 21.64
CA PHE A 178 4.65 2.18 21.54
C PHE A 178 4.18 1.70 20.17
N PHE A 179 2.87 1.69 19.97
CA PHE A 179 2.26 1.41 18.69
C PHE A 179 1.72 2.68 18.05
N VAL A 180 1.81 2.76 16.75
CA VAL A 180 1.01 3.69 15.95
C VAL A 180 -0.08 2.89 15.28
N ARG A 181 -1.31 3.34 15.48
CA ARG A 181 -2.49 2.84 14.79
C ARG A 181 -2.76 3.70 13.58
N ALA A 182 -2.99 3.04 12.45
CA ALA A 182 -3.53 3.62 11.23
C ALA A 182 -4.95 3.09 11.06
N SER A 183 -5.93 3.99 10.99
CA SER A 183 -7.34 3.65 10.77
C SER A 183 -7.82 4.33 9.51
N ASP A 184 -8.59 3.63 8.67
CA ASP A 184 -9.32 4.28 7.58
C ASP A 184 -10.43 5.19 8.11
N THR A 185 -11.04 5.99 7.22
CA THR A 185 -12.16 6.89 7.56
C THR A 185 -13.50 6.40 7.03
N GLY A 186 -13.63 5.11 6.78
CA GLY A 186 -14.86 4.45 6.38
C GLY A 186 -15.93 4.52 7.45
N ARG A 187 -17.12 4.04 7.12
CA ARG A 187 -18.27 4.05 8.05
C ARG A 187 -18.03 3.13 9.26
N GLU A 188 -17.40 2.00 9.03
CA GLU A 188 -16.94 1.04 10.04
C GLU A 188 -15.42 0.94 9.85
N PRO A 189 -14.63 1.79 10.56
CA PRO A 189 -13.21 1.89 10.32
C PRO A 189 -12.47 0.57 10.59
N LEU A 190 -11.63 0.17 9.65
CA LEU A 190 -10.65 -0.88 9.81
C LEU A 190 -9.31 -0.26 10.22
N TYR A 191 -8.44 -1.04 10.85
CA TYR A 191 -7.16 -0.51 11.32
C TYR A 191 -6.04 -1.54 11.29
N ALA A 192 -4.81 -1.02 11.35
CA ALA A 192 -3.60 -1.78 11.60
C ALA A 192 -2.69 -1.03 12.56
N ASP A 193 -1.88 -1.78 13.30
CA ASP A 193 -0.93 -1.26 14.27
C ASP A 193 0.50 -1.60 13.84
N VAL A 194 1.43 -0.65 14.05
CA VAL A 194 2.86 -0.85 13.81
C VAL A 194 3.67 -0.45 15.04
N PRO A 195 4.65 -1.25 15.48
CA PRO A 195 5.53 -0.89 16.59
C PRO A 195 6.49 0.24 16.17
N VAL A 196 6.68 1.17 17.09
CA VAL A 196 7.61 2.29 16.98
C VAL A 196 8.55 2.27 18.17
N GLU A 197 9.84 2.40 17.90
CA GLU A 197 10.88 2.53 18.92
C GLU A 197 11.66 3.83 18.70
N ILE A 198 11.75 4.66 19.73
CA ILE A 198 12.50 5.92 19.69
C ILE A 198 13.51 5.91 20.84
N LEU A 199 14.80 5.97 20.51
CA LEU A 199 15.89 6.15 21.46
C LEU A 199 16.29 7.63 21.52
N ILE A 200 16.34 8.18 22.73
CA ILE A 200 16.87 9.53 22.97
C ILE A 200 18.34 9.44 23.32
N LEU A 201 19.19 9.94 22.43
CA LEU A 201 20.64 9.96 22.60
C LEU A 201 21.11 11.21 23.31
N SER A 202 22.22 11.11 24.06
CA SER A 202 22.94 12.28 24.52
C SER A 202 23.51 13.08 23.32
N ASP A 203 23.80 14.36 23.53
CA ASP A 203 24.43 15.21 22.50
C ASP A 203 25.80 14.71 22.03
N LEU A 204 26.40 13.77 22.80
CA LEU A 204 27.71 13.21 22.52
C LEU A 204 27.65 11.98 21.59
N ASP A 205 26.50 11.30 21.54
CA ASP A 205 26.31 10.09 20.72
C ASP A 205 25.45 10.42 19.49
N GLN A 206 26.08 10.64 18.34
CA GLN A 206 25.37 10.89 17.10
C GLN A 206 25.23 9.59 16.28
N PRO A 207 23.99 9.18 15.91
CA PRO A 207 23.84 8.10 14.97
C PRO A 207 24.38 8.48 13.60
N PRO A 208 24.75 7.47 12.78
CA PRO A 208 25.11 7.70 11.40
C PRO A 208 23.95 8.37 10.65
N GLN A 209 24.23 9.40 9.88
CA GLN A 209 23.24 10.09 9.06
C GLN A 209 23.56 9.90 7.59
N PHE A 210 22.57 9.45 6.81
CA PHE A 210 22.72 9.42 5.36
C PHE A 210 22.85 10.86 4.81
N GLU A 211 23.74 11.03 3.84
CA GLU A 211 23.90 12.34 3.17
C GLU A 211 22.65 12.73 2.39
N GLU A 212 21.96 11.75 1.85
CA GLU A 212 20.71 11.92 1.10
C GLU A 212 19.66 10.94 1.63
N HIS A 213 18.46 11.44 1.93
CA HIS A 213 17.38 10.65 2.51
C HIS A 213 16.60 9.83 1.48
N GLU A 214 16.60 10.25 0.22
CA GLU A 214 15.89 9.58 -0.86
C GLU A 214 16.71 9.68 -2.15
N GLN A 215 16.94 8.55 -2.81
CA GLN A 215 17.74 8.46 -4.02
C GLN A 215 17.07 7.53 -5.03
N PHE A 216 17.18 7.88 -6.31
CA PHE A 216 16.63 7.10 -7.41
C PHE A 216 17.75 6.59 -8.31
N TYR A 217 17.73 5.29 -8.60
CA TYR A 217 18.70 4.64 -9.46
C TYR A 217 17.99 3.88 -10.56
N PHE A 218 18.59 3.88 -11.75
CA PHE A 218 18.15 3.08 -12.87
C PHE A 218 19.11 1.92 -13.05
N ILE A 219 18.57 0.69 -13.09
CA ILE A 219 19.32 -0.52 -13.31
C ILE A 219 18.65 -1.31 -14.45
N SER A 220 19.45 -1.93 -15.34
CA SER A 220 18.93 -2.78 -16.39
C SER A 220 18.50 -4.13 -15.81
N GLU A 221 17.38 -4.68 -16.25
CA GLU A 221 16.96 -6.05 -15.90
C GLU A 221 17.99 -7.12 -16.34
N GLY A 222 18.78 -6.84 -17.39
CA GLY A 222 19.89 -7.68 -17.83
C GLY A 222 21.18 -7.57 -17.00
N SER A 223 21.15 -6.80 -15.89
CA SER A 223 22.32 -6.66 -15.01
C SER A 223 22.70 -7.97 -14.33
N SER A 224 23.99 -8.19 -14.16
CA SER A 224 24.48 -9.41 -13.53
C SER A 224 24.31 -9.37 -12.01
N VAL A 225 23.98 -10.51 -11.42
CA VAL A 225 24.00 -10.71 -9.97
C VAL A 225 25.40 -10.39 -9.45
N GLY A 226 25.46 -9.66 -8.33
CA GLY A 226 26.69 -9.12 -7.73
C GLY A 226 27.06 -7.72 -8.24
N GLN A 227 26.33 -7.15 -9.22
CA GLN A 227 26.57 -5.77 -9.66
C GLN A 227 26.23 -4.78 -8.55
N THR A 228 27.11 -3.79 -8.36
CA THR A 228 26.84 -2.67 -7.46
C THR A 228 25.84 -1.71 -8.10
N VAL A 229 24.71 -1.47 -7.40
CA VAL A 229 23.69 -0.50 -7.80
C VAL A 229 24.13 0.90 -7.37
N THR A 230 24.54 1.03 -6.10
CA THR A 230 25.05 2.27 -5.52
C THR A 230 25.90 2.01 -4.30
N THR A 231 26.58 3.05 -3.82
CA THR A 231 27.26 3.04 -2.52
C THR A 231 26.71 4.15 -1.66
N LEU A 232 26.15 3.78 -0.53
CA LEU A 232 25.56 4.70 0.43
C LEU A 232 26.65 5.52 1.13
N ARG A 233 26.39 6.82 1.27
CA ARG A 233 27.27 7.72 2.02
C ARG A 233 26.60 8.13 3.32
N VAL A 234 27.32 7.92 4.42
CA VAL A 234 26.85 8.23 5.76
C VAL A 234 27.83 9.19 6.39
N ARG A 235 27.32 10.29 6.95
CA ARG A 235 28.12 11.20 7.79
C ARG A 235 28.18 10.63 9.19
N HIS A 236 29.36 10.36 9.65
CA HIS A 236 29.65 9.96 11.02
C HIS A 236 30.82 10.80 11.55
N ARG A 237 30.75 11.21 12.82
CA ARG A 237 31.85 11.97 13.43
C ARG A 237 33.02 11.03 13.75
N GLU A 238 34.21 11.37 13.34
CA GLU A 238 35.43 10.55 13.39
C GLU A 238 35.90 10.16 14.80
N THR A 239 35.16 10.45 15.87
CA THR A 239 35.57 10.16 17.24
C THR A 239 35.18 8.77 17.74
N ASP A 240 34.33 8.05 17.03
CA ASP A 240 33.92 6.69 17.39
C ASP A 240 34.38 5.67 16.35
N SER A 241 35.27 4.78 16.81
CA SER A 241 35.75 3.62 16.06
C SER A 241 34.68 2.52 15.83
N GLY A 242 33.41 2.88 15.87
CA GLY A 242 32.29 1.98 15.63
C GLY A 242 32.14 1.66 14.14
N HIS A 243 32.11 0.39 13.79
CA HIS A 243 31.77 -0.03 12.45
C HIS A 243 30.31 0.29 12.18
N ILE A 244 30.03 0.97 11.05
CA ILE A 244 28.67 1.19 10.58
C ILE A 244 28.15 -0.13 10.02
N ARG A 245 26.99 -0.57 10.52
CA ARG A 245 26.27 -1.73 10.02
C ARG A 245 25.06 -1.27 9.23
N TYR A 246 24.95 -1.74 7.99
CA TYR A 246 23.82 -1.44 7.12
C TYR A 246 22.83 -2.60 7.10
N LYS A 247 21.53 -2.29 7.05
CA LYS A 247 20.47 -3.28 6.97
C LYS A 247 19.39 -2.79 6.00
N ILE A 248 18.95 -3.67 5.10
CA ILE A 248 17.76 -3.43 4.27
C ILE A 248 16.55 -3.88 5.08
N SER A 249 15.61 -2.94 5.32
CA SER A 249 14.30 -3.18 5.93
C SER A 249 13.27 -3.16 4.81
N SER A 250 13.09 -4.30 4.13
CA SER A 250 12.05 -4.45 3.10
C SER A 250 11.03 -5.47 3.58
N THR A 251 9.75 -5.13 3.44
CA THR A 251 8.63 -6.03 3.76
C THR A 251 8.16 -6.84 2.57
N GLN A 252 8.63 -6.54 1.36
CA GLN A 252 8.10 -7.10 0.13
C GLN A 252 8.60 -8.51 -0.22
N TYR A 253 9.76 -8.93 0.36
CA TYR A 253 10.36 -10.23 0.05
C TYR A 253 10.83 -10.95 1.31
N LEU A 254 10.64 -12.28 1.34
CA LEU A 254 11.29 -13.14 2.33
C LEU A 254 12.81 -13.05 2.15
N ALA A 255 13.55 -13.21 3.22
CA ALA A 255 15.03 -13.05 3.20
C ALA A 255 15.75 -13.96 2.18
N GLU A 256 15.13 -15.08 1.80
CA GLU A 256 15.67 -16.05 0.83
C GLU A 256 15.50 -15.58 -0.62
N ASP A 257 14.53 -14.69 -0.90
CA ASP A 257 14.23 -14.18 -2.24
C ASP A 257 14.64 -12.72 -2.44
N ALA A 258 15.46 -12.17 -1.53
CA ALA A 258 15.87 -10.78 -1.58
C ALA A 258 16.58 -10.43 -2.88
N LEU A 259 16.01 -9.49 -3.66
CA LEU A 259 16.59 -9.01 -4.92
C LEU A 259 17.84 -8.16 -4.71
N PHE A 260 17.99 -7.55 -3.55
CA PHE A 260 19.09 -6.67 -3.21
C PHE A 260 19.67 -7.00 -1.84
N SER A 261 20.97 -6.75 -1.69
CA SER A 261 21.70 -6.83 -0.42
C SER A 261 22.54 -5.58 -0.19
N VAL A 262 22.93 -5.33 1.05
CA VAL A 262 23.86 -4.25 1.38
C VAL A 262 25.04 -4.84 2.14
N ASP A 263 26.26 -4.48 1.75
CA ASP A 263 27.47 -4.93 2.41
C ASP A 263 27.93 -3.96 3.54
N GLN A 264 28.94 -4.36 4.31
CA GLN A 264 29.49 -3.57 5.40
C GLN A 264 30.13 -2.24 4.96
N THR A 265 30.40 -2.07 3.67
CA THR A 265 30.92 -0.82 3.10
C THR A 265 29.84 0.10 2.58
N GLY A 266 28.57 -0.27 2.76
CA GLY A 266 27.40 0.48 2.27
C GLY A 266 27.13 0.30 0.79
N ARG A 267 27.72 -0.69 0.10
CA ARG A 267 27.40 -0.99 -1.30
C ARG A 267 26.11 -1.78 -1.36
N VAL A 268 25.17 -1.28 -2.12
CA VAL A 268 23.93 -1.98 -2.47
C VAL A 268 24.21 -2.84 -3.70
N LEU A 269 24.02 -4.15 -3.58
CA LEU A 269 24.32 -5.15 -4.59
C LEU A 269 23.03 -5.81 -5.09
N LEU A 270 22.99 -6.13 -6.38
CA LEU A 270 21.97 -6.98 -6.95
C LEU A 270 22.21 -8.44 -6.52
N SER A 271 21.27 -9.06 -5.83
CA SER A 271 21.40 -10.42 -5.27
C SER A 271 20.65 -11.46 -6.09
N ASN A 272 19.67 -11.05 -6.92
CA ASN A 272 18.92 -11.93 -7.79
C ASN A 272 18.61 -11.22 -9.12
N THR A 273 18.07 -11.95 -10.10
CA THR A 273 17.68 -11.40 -11.42
C THR A 273 16.45 -10.52 -11.30
N LEU A 274 16.44 -9.44 -12.07
CA LEU A 274 15.31 -8.52 -12.18
C LEU A 274 14.40 -8.92 -13.35
N ASP A 275 13.13 -8.65 -13.22
CA ASP A 275 12.11 -8.80 -14.26
C ASP A 275 11.23 -7.54 -14.26
N ARG A 276 11.43 -6.69 -15.26
CA ARG A 276 10.74 -5.41 -15.39
C ARG A 276 9.24 -5.58 -15.68
N GLU A 277 8.88 -6.68 -16.37
CA GLU A 277 7.48 -6.96 -16.69
C GLU A 277 6.68 -7.39 -15.46
N THR A 278 7.36 -8.01 -14.49
CA THR A 278 6.76 -8.40 -13.21
C THR A 278 6.76 -7.24 -12.22
N GLU A 279 7.89 -6.53 -12.08
CA GLU A 279 8.02 -5.41 -11.14
C GLU A 279 8.99 -4.34 -11.68
N PRO A 280 8.45 -3.24 -12.24
CA PRO A 280 9.27 -2.19 -12.87
C PRO A 280 9.98 -1.25 -11.88
N VAL A 281 9.57 -1.23 -10.61
CA VAL A 281 10.10 -0.32 -9.56
C VAL A 281 10.25 -1.07 -8.25
N HIS A 282 11.45 -1.01 -7.68
CA HIS A 282 11.75 -1.59 -6.36
C HIS A 282 12.07 -0.48 -5.36
N LYS A 283 11.40 -0.50 -4.20
CA LYS A 283 11.64 0.44 -3.11
C LYS A 283 12.41 -0.26 -1.99
N LEU A 284 13.58 0.24 -1.67
CA LEU A 284 14.42 -0.26 -0.58
C LEU A 284 14.45 0.77 0.55
N ILE A 285 14.23 0.33 1.78
CA ILE A 285 14.46 1.12 2.98
C ILE A 285 15.72 0.56 3.62
N ILE A 286 16.72 1.42 3.82
CA ILE A 286 18.02 1.02 4.35
C ILE A 286 18.29 1.81 5.64
N SER A 287 18.64 1.10 6.71
CA SER A 287 19.11 1.66 7.97
C SER A 287 20.62 1.53 8.09
N ALA A 288 21.23 2.48 8.78
CA ALA A 288 22.63 2.45 9.19
C ALA A 288 22.70 2.57 10.72
N GLU A 289 23.40 1.65 11.37
CA GLU A 289 23.56 1.57 12.81
C GLU A 289 25.05 1.54 13.15
N THR A 290 25.44 2.14 14.27
CA THR A 290 26.78 1.96 14.84
C THR A 290 26.78 0.77 15.80
N ASP A 291 27.79 -0.08 15.75
CA ASP A 291 28.04 -1.04 16.82
C ASP A 291 28.39 -0.25 18.08
N SER A 292 27.39 0.06 18.92
CA SER A 292 27.67 0.48 20.29
C SER A 292 28.27 -0.72 20.98
N SER A 293 29.59 -0.69 21.23
CA SER A 293 30.24 -1.66 22.10
C SER A 293 29.54 -1.63 23.46
N PRO A 294 29.01 -2.77 23.97
CA PRO A 294 28.44 -2.77 25.29
C PRO A 294 29.57 -2.50 26.30
N GLY A 295 29.46 -1.34 26.97
CA GLY A 295 30.02 -1.10 28.29
C GLY A 295 31.46 -1.44 28.53
N LYS A 296 32.26 -0.39 28.70
CA LYS A 296 33.22 -0.43 29.82
C LYS A 296 32.45 -0.02 31.07
N GLN A 297 32.36 -0.98 32.00
CA GLN A 297 32.02 -0.74 33.41
C GLN A 297 32.94 0.31 34.02
#